data_967fc4209d6a90414df7ce578daddc15
#
_entry.id   967fc4209d6a90414df7ce578daddc15
#
_cell.length_a   1.000
_cell.length_b   1.000
_cell.length_c   1.000
_cell.angle_alpha   90.00
_cell.angle_beta   90.00
_cell.angle_gamma   90.00
#
_symmetry.space_group_name_H-M   'P 1'
#
loop_
_entity.id
_entity.type
_entity.pdbx_description
1 polymer ?
#
loop_
_entity_poly.entity_id
_entity_poly.type
_entity_poly.pdbx_seq_one_letter_code
_entity_poly.pdbx_strand_id
1 'polypeptide(L)'
;MARMYSGKRGSSGSTRPVSRRPPAWFKYQPEEVEDLVLKLSKEGNPPSIIGQILRDRYGIPLVSQVAGKRLERYIPQENKPKIPEDLELLVRRATNVTRHLEKNRKDYPNKRDLALLESKIHRLSSYYRSIGRIPKEWEHKPVAASLK
;
A
#
# COMPACT_ATOMS: atom_id res chain seq x y z
N MET A 1 5.75 14.34 9.17
CA MET A 1 5.98 15.15 7.95
C MET A 1 7.41 15.63 7.84
N ALA A 2 8.07 16.02 8.93
CA ALA A 2 9.43 16.51 8.92
C ALA A 2 10.48 15.59 8.24
N ARG A 3 10.28 14.29 8.23
CA ARG A 3 11.21 13.34 7.59
C ARG A 3 11.31 13.48 6.06
N MET A 4 10.22 13.84 5.40
CA MET A 4 10.18 13.94 3.93
C MET A 4 10.88 15.22 3.42
N TYR A 5 10.90 16.25 4.24
CA TYR A 5 11.42 17.57 3.87
C TYR A 5 12.72 17.95 4.60
N SER A 6 13.26 17.04 5.42
CA SER A 6 14.43 17.37 6.24
C SER A 6 15.72 17.55 5.46
N GLY A 7 15.82 17.08 4.21
CA GLY A 7 17.02 17.17 3.37
C GLY A 7 18.28 16.50 3.94
N LYS A 8 18.18 15.85 5.10
CA LYS A 8 19.32 15.30 5.86
C LYS A 8 19.83 13.96 5.35
N ARG A 9 19.15 13.36 4.37
CA ARG A 9 19.53 12.05 3.86
C ARG A 9 19.78 12.14 2.37
N GLY A 10 20.86 11.49 1.93
CA GLY A 10 21.18 11.34 0.53
C GLY A 10 20.01 10.72 -0.26
N SER A 11 19.92 11.06 -1.53
CA SER A 11 18.98 10.44 -2.45
C SER A 11 19.45 9.04 -2.78
N SER A 12 18.86 8.03 -2.14
CA SER A 12 19.03 6.63 -2.49
C SER A 12 17.67 6.07 -2.90
N GLY A 13 17.62 5.43 -4.03
CA GLY A 13 16.39 4.81 -4.52
C GLY A 13 16.52 4.31 -5.93
N SER A 14 15.63 3.40 -6.31
CA SER A 14 15.56 2.89 -7.68
C SER A 14 14.96 3.93 -8.60
N THR A 15 15.65 4.22 -9.68
CA THR A 15 15.12 5.07 -10.74
C THR A 15 14.45 4.20 -11.81
N ARG A 16 13.21 4.55 -12.18
CA ARG A 16 12.54 3.85 -13.26
C ARG A 16 13.19 4.19 -14.60
N PRO A 17 13.31 3.23 -15.53
CA PRO A 17 13.78 3.50 -16.87
C PRO A 17 12.93 4.61 -17.53
N VAL A 18 13.57 5.49 -18.27
CA VAL A 18 12.91 6.57 -19.01
C VAL A 18 12.03 6.00 -20.12
N SER A 19 12.47 4.88 -20.73
CA SER A 19 11.70 4.18 -21.74
C SER A 19 10.43 3.57 -21.15
N ARG A 20 9.29 3.82 -21.80
CA ARG A 20 8.00 3.21 -21.44
C ARG A 20 7.75 1.89 -22.18
N ARG A 21 8.68 1.44 -22.99
CA ARG A 21 8.58 0.16 -23.73
C ARG A 21 9.06 -0.98 -22.83
N PRO A 22 8.46 -2.19 -22.96
CA PRO A 22 8.99 -3.36 -22.28
C PRO A 22 10.44 -3.62 -22.74
N PRO A 23 11.30 -4.16 -21.86
CA PRO A 23 12.68 -4.50 -22.23
C PRO A 23 12.74 -5.58 -23.34
N ALA A 24 13.81 -5.57 -24.14
CA ALA A 24 13.98 -6.51 -25.23
C ALA A 24 14.04 -8.01 -24.80
N TRP A 25 14.45 -8.26 -23.55
CA TRP A 25 14.49 -9.62 -22.98
C TRP A 25 13.13 -10.13 -22.48
N PHE A 26 12.10 -9.28 -22.48
CA PHE A 26 10.76 -9.60 -22.02
C PHE A 26 10.03 -10.47 -23.03
N LYS A 27 9.54 -11.65 -22.60
CA LYS A 27 8.95 -12.67 -23.49
C LYS A 27 7.44 -12.88 -23.34
N TYR A 28 6.83 -12.36 -22.25
CA TYR A 28 5.41 -12.60 -21.97
C TYR A 28 4.50 -11.74 -22.84
N GLN A 29 3.41 -12.35 -23.31
CA GLN A 29 2.33 -11.63 -23.99
C GLN A 29 1.45 -10.87 -22.97
N PRO A 30 0.79 -9.78 -23.40
CA PRO A 30 -0.09 -9.01 -22.51
C PRO A 30 -1.17 -9.86 -21.82
N GLU A 31 -1.76 -10.82 -22.54
CA GLU A 31 -2.80 -11.72 -22.05
C GLU A 31 -2.28 -12.65 -20.95
N GLU A 32 -1.10 -13.20 -21.11
CA GLU A 32 -0.45 -14.03 -20.07
C GLU A 32 -0.21 -13.25 -18.77
N VAL A 33 0.15 -11.97 -18.90
CA VAL A 33 0.34 -11.09 -17.75
C VAL A 33 -0.98 -10.81 -17.03
N GLU A 34 -2.08 -10.65 -17.77
CA GLU A 34 -3.42 -10.50 -17.21
C GLU A 34 -3.84 -11.75 -16.44
N ASP A 35 -3.65 -12.93 -17.00
CA ASP A 35 -3.97 -14.20 -16.35
C ASP A 35 -3.16 -14.42 -15.07
N LEU A 36 -1.87 -14.06 -15.07
CA LEU A 36 -1.03 -14.12 -13.88
C LEU A 36 -1.53 -13.15 -12.80
N VAL A 37 -1.94 -11.94 -13.16
CA VAL A 37 -2.52 -10.97 -12.22
C VAL A 37 -3.81 -11.53 -11.60
N LEU A 38 -4.69 -12.10 -12.42
CA LEU A 38 -5.95 -12.69 -11.95
C LEU A 38 -5.70 -13.87 -11.01
N LYS A 39 -4.75 -14.76 -11.35
CA LYS A 39 -4.36 -15.88 -10.50
C LYS A 39 -3.87 -15.42 -9.14
N LEU A 40 -2.90 -14.50 -9.11
CA LEU A 40 -2.34 -13.97 -7.87
C LEU A 40 -3.36 -13.19 -7.03
N SER A 41 -4.32 -12.52 -7.69
CA SER A 41 -5.42 -11.85 -6.99
C SER A 41 -6.38 -12.83 -6.33
N LYS A 42 -6.70 -13.97 -6.99
CA LYS A 42 -7.51 -15.05 -6.41
C LYS A 42 -6.84 -15.72 -5.21
N GLU A 43 -5.50 -15.75 -5.19
CA GLU A 43 -4.70 -16.23 -4.05
C GLU A 43 -4.78 -15.28 -2.82
N GLY A 44 -5.46 -14.13 -2.94
CA GLY A 44 -5.62 -13.15 -1.86
C GLY A 44 -4.44 -12.19 -1.70
N ASN A 45 -3.53 -12.12 -2.66
CA ASN A 45 -2.42 -11.17 -2.61
C ASN A 45 -2.91 -9.74 -2.89
N PRO A 46 -2.48 -8.74 -2.10
CA PRO A 46 -2.79 -7.34 -2.36
C PRO A 46 -2.06 -6.83 -3.62
N PRO A 47 -2.60 -5.79 -4.28
CA PRO A 47 -2.05 -5.27 -5.54
C PRO A 47 -0.56 -4.93 -5.50
N SER A 48 -0.05 -4.41 -4.39
CA SER A 48 1.37 -4.08 -4.22
C SER A 48 2.25 -5.33 -4.23
N ILE A 49 1.81 -6.39 -3.55
CA ILE A 49 2.53 -7.68 -3.48
C ILE A 49 2.46 -8.39 -4.84
N ILE A 50 1.32 -8.36 -5.53
CA ILE A 50 1.21 -8.89 -6.89
C ILE A 50 2.28 -8.25 -7.79
N GLY A 51 2.42 -6.93 -7.76
CA GLY A 51 3.44 -6.22 -8.52
C GLY A 51 4.87 -6.66 -8.18
N GLN A 52 5.16 -6.93 -6.92
CA GLN A 52 6.47 -7.45 -6.48
C GLN A 52 6.71 -8.88 -6.97
N ILE A 53 5.72 -9.77 -6.83
CA ILE A 53 5.82 -11.16 -7.29
C ILE A 53 6.05 -11.21 -8.80
N LEU A 54 5.30 -10.41 -9.56
CA LEU A 54 5.47 -10.33 -11.02
C LEU A 54 6.87 -9.87 -11.42
N ARG A 55 7.43 -8.90 -10.70
CA ARG A 55 8.80 -8.43 -10.94
C ARG A 55 9.84 -9.49 -10.56
N ASP A 56 9.72 -10.10 -9.39
CA ASP A 56 10.80 -10.90 -8.80
C ASP A 56 10.79 -12.36 -9.31
N ARG A 57 9.61 -12.94 -9.56
CA ARG A 57 9.48 -14.33 -10.02
C ARG A 57 9.32 -14.44 -11.53
N TYR A 58 8.59 -13.53 -12.15
CA TYR A 58 8.28 -13.60 -13.58
C TYR A 58 9.08 -12.59 -14.42
N GLY A 59 9.88 -11.73 -13.78
CA GLY A 59 10.69 -10.74 -14.49
C GLY A 59 9.85 -9.66 -15.20
N ILE A 60 8.61 -9.43 -14.79
CA ILE A 60 7.72 -8.42 -15.39
C ILE A 60 7.98 -7.07 -14.68
N PRO A 61 8.70 -6.13 -15.30
CA PRO A 61 9.14 -4.92 -14.60
C PRO A 61 7.97 -4.01 -14.22
N LEU A 62 7.03 -3.81 -15.12
CA LEU A 62 5.84 -2.99 -14.91
C LEU A 62 4.68 -3.51 -15.74
N VAL A 63 3.59 -3.92 -15.09
CA VAL A 63 2.37 -4.41 -15.76
C VAL A 63 1.81 -3.36 -16.73
N SER A 64 1.83 -2.10 -16.37
CA SER A 64 1.30 -1.02 -17.22
C SER A 64 2.08 -0.78 -18.51
N GLN A 65 3.35 -1.19 -18.59
CA GLN A 65 4.15 -1.09 -19.81
C GLN A 65 3.84 -2.21 -20.80
N VAL A 66 3.48 -3.38 -20.28
CA VAL A 66 3.21 -4.58 -21.07
C VAL A 66 1.73 -4.63 -21.46
N ALA A 67 0.85 -4.55 -20.48
CA ALA A 67 -0.59 -4.73 -20.66
C ALA A 67 -1.36 -3.40 -20.86
N GLY A 68 -0.68 -2.26 -20.88
CA GLY A 68 -1.27 -0.94 -21.21
C GLY A 68 -2.12 -0.31 -20.11
N LYS A 69 -2.60 -1.08 -19.12
CA LYS A 69 -3.45 -0.59 -18.03
C LYS A 69 -2.75 -0.78 -16.67
N ARG A 70 -3.18 -0.01 -15.67
CA ARG A 70 -2.69 -0.18 -14.29
C ARG A 70 -3.17 -1.53 -13.73
N LEU A 71 -2.35 -2.19 -12.93
CA LEU A 71 -2.62 -3.48 -12.30
C LEU A 71 -3.99 -3.53 -11.59
N GLU A 72 -4.37 -2.49 -10.86
CA GLU A 72 -5.67 -2.41 -10.19
C GLU A 72 -6.89 -2.54 -11.12
N ARG A 73 -6.75 -2.24 -12.43
CA ARG A 73 -7.85 -2.35 -13.40
C ARG A 73 -8.12 -3.78 -13.85
N TYR A 74 -7.13 -4.65 -13.71
CA TYR A 74 -7.27 -6.07 -14.04
C TYR A 74 -7.87 -6.88 -12.89
N ILE A 75 -7.79 -6.36 -11.66
CA ILE A 75 -8.36 -7.03 -10.49
C ILE A 75 -9.89 -6.84 -10.49
N PRO A 76 -10.70 -7.93 -10.50
CA PRO A 76 -12.14 -7.88 -10.40
C PRO A 76 -12.60 -7.14 -9.13
N GLN A 77 -13.75 -6.48 -9.20
CA GLN A 77 -14.30 -5.73 -8.04
C GLN A 77 -14.55 -6.62 -6.82
N GLU A 78 -14.87 -7.89 -7.05
CA GLU A 78 -15.06 -8.90 -6.00
C GLU A 78 -13.81 -9.16 -5.17
N ASN A 79 -12.65 -9.10 -5.82
CA ASN A 79 -11.35 -9.33 -5.19
C ASN A 79 -10.69 -8.03 -4.70
N LYS A 80 -11.34 -6.87 -4.92
CA LYS A 80 -10.80 -5.61 -4.40
C LYS A 80 -11.13 -5.46 -2.93
N PRO A 81 -10.15 -5.10 -2.09
CA PRO A 81 -10.41 -4.82 -0.70
C PRO A 81 -11.37 -3.63 -0.58
N LYS A 82 -12.32 -3.72 0.36
CA LYS A 82 -13.28 -2.63 0.66
C LYS A 82 -12.59 -1.33 1.10
N ILE A 83 -11.45 -1.48 1.74
CA ILE A 83 -10.60 -0.39 2.21
C ILE A 83 -9.33 -0.39 1.35
N PRO A 84 -8.85 0.77 0.87
CA PRO A 84 -7.59 0.86 0.14
C PRO A 84 -6.43 0.24 0.92
N GLU A 85 -5.55 -0.49 0.22
CA GLU A 85 -4.44 -1.24 0.81
C GLU A 85 -3.53 -0.38 1.70
N ASP A 86 -3.23 0.83 1.26
CA ASP A 86 -2.39 1.78 1.99
C ASP A 86 -3.00 2.21 3.33
N LEU A 87 -4.32 2.43 3.35
CA LEU A 87 -5.05 2.76 4.58
C LEU A 87 -5.13 1.54 5.51
N GLU A 88 -5.40 0.36 4.96
CA GLU A 88 -5.44 -0.89 5.73
C GLU A 88 -4.10 -1.18 6.41
N LEU A 89 -2.99 -1.02 5.69
CA LEU A 89 -1.65 -1.21 6.24
C LEU A 89 -1.33 -0.25 7.38
N LEU A 90 -1.76 1.02 7.27
CA LEU A 90 -1.60 1.99 8.36
C LEU A 90 -2.43 1.61 9.59
N VAL A 91 -3.68 1.18 9.40
CA VAL A 91 -4.55 0.71 10.48
C VAL A 91 -3.95 -0.52 11.16
N ARG A 92 -3.51 -1.51 10.38
CA ARG A 92 -2.84 -2.72 10.90
C ARG A 92 -1.60 -2.35 11.72
N ARG A 93 -0.79 -1.41 11.24
CA ARG A 93 0.39 -0.94 11.97
C ARG A 93 0.01 -0.23 13.26
N ALA A 94 -1.02 0.63 13.26
CA ALA A 94 -1.52 1.29 14.46
C ALA A 94 -1.99 0.26 15.51
N THR A 95 -2.75 -0.76 15.10
CA THR A 95 -3.21 -1.85 15.97
C THR A 95 -2.04 -2.62 16.60
N ASN A 96 -0.99 -2.90 15.82
CA ASN A 96 0.19 -3.59 16.34
C ASN A 96 0.96 -2.75 17.37
N VAL A 97 1.13 -1.44 17.11
CA VAL A 97 1.77 -0.52 18.05
C VAL A 97 0.94 -0.39 19.34
N THR A 98 -0.39 -0.33 19.23
CA THR A 98 -1.27 -0.31 20.39
C THR A 98 -1.11 -1.55 21.24
N ARG A 99 -1.14 -2.73 20.64
CA ARG A 99 -0.94 -4.01 21.36
C ARG A 99 0.44 -4.07 22.06
N HIS A 100 1.46 -3.46 21.45
CA HIS A 100 2.78 -3.32 22.08
C HIS A 100 2.71 -2.39 23.29
N LEU A 101 2.03 -1.25 23.19
CA LEU A 101 1.90 -0.26 24.27
C LEU A 101 1.05 -0.75 25.45
N GLU A 102 0.11 -1.66 25.22
CA GLU A 102 -0.64 -2.32 26.30
C GLU A 102 0.31 -3.07 27.26
N LYS A 103 1.33 -3.72 26.70
CA LYS A 103 2.36 -4.45 27.45
C LYS A 103 3.47 -3.53 27.96
N ASN A 104 3.82 -2.49 27.19
CA ASN A 104 4.97 -1.62 27.44
C ASN A 104 4.53 -0.15 27.60
N ARG A 105 3.83 0.15 28.68
CA ARG A 105 3.21 1.49 28.95
C ARG A 105 4.22 2.64 29.02
N LYS A 106 5.48 2.36 29.35
CA LYS A 106 6.55 3.38 29.49
C LYS A 106 7.29 3.66 28.17
N ASP A 107 6.89 3.05 27.04
CA ASP A 107 7.53 3.27 25.75
C ASP A 107 7.03 4.57 25.09
N TYR A 108 7.64 5.67 25.48
CA TYR A 108 7.30 7.03 24.98
C TYR A 108 7.57 7.21 23.48
N PRO A 109 8.67 6.68 22.89
CA PRO A 109 8.87 6.72 21.44
C PRO A 109 7.71 6.12 20.66
N ASN A 110 7.24 4.94 21.03
CA ASN A 110 6.11 4.30 20.35
C ASN A 110 4.77 4.99 20.61
N LYS A 111 4.57 5.64 21.77
CA LYS A 111 3.41 6.51 21.98
C LYS A 111 3.37 7.67 20.99
N ARG A 112 4.52 8.30 20.73
CA ARG A 112 4.64 9.36 19.73
C ARG A 112 4.39 8.81 18.32
N ASP A 113 4.93 7.64 18.00
CA ASP A 113 4.73 7.00 16.69
C ASP A 113 3.26 6.63 16.46
N LEU A 114 2.54 6.19 17.49
CA LEU A 114 1.09 5.96 17.42
C LEU A 114 0.32 7.24 17.06
N ALA A 115 0.58 8.34 17.74
CA ALA A 115 -0.08 9.64 17.43
C ALA A 115 0.22 10.10 15.98
N LEU A 116 1.45 9.85 15.48
CA LEU A 116 1.81 10.14 14.08
C LEU A 116 1.09 9.22 13.09
N LEU A 117 0.90 7.94 13.42
CA LEU A 117 0.13 6.99 12.61
C LEU A 117 -1.35 7.38 12.55
N GLU A 118 -1.97 7.70 13.66
CA GLU A 118 -3.36 8.16 13.74
C GLU A 118 -3.57 9.43 12.90
N SER A 119 -2.64 10.39 12.97
CA SER A 119 -2.67 11.59 12.13
C SER A 119 -2.57 11.27 10.63
N LYS A 120 -1.80 10.25 10.24
CA LYS A 120 -1.71 9.79 8.84
C LYS A 120 -3.01 9.12 8.40
N ILE A 121 -3.57 8.24 9.23
CA ILE A 121 -4.84 7.56 8.98
C ILE A 121 -5.96 8.59 8.79
N HIS A 122 -6.07 9.57 9.68
CA HIS A 122 -7.07 10.63 9.58
C HIS A 122 -6.99 11.40 8.26
N ARG A 123 -5.80 11.83 7.86
CA ARG A 123 -5.60 12.56 6.59
C ARG A 123 -5.91 11.71 5.37
N LEU A 124 -5.46 10.45 5.37
CA LEU A 124 -5.69 9.54 4.25
C LEU A 124 -7.17 9.14 4.15
N SER A 125 -7.84 8.89 5.27
CA SER A 125 -9.28 8.61 5.29
C SER A 125 -10.11 9.79 4.81
N SER A 126 -9.74 11.03 5.17
CA SER A 126 -10.40 12.23 4.66
C SER A 126 -10.28 12.34 3.14
N TYR A 127 -9.11 12.08 2.58
CA TYR A 127 -8.89 12.03 1.13
C TYR A 127 -9.74 10.97 0.46
N TYR A 128 -9.78 9.74 0.98
CA TYR A 128 -10.59 8.67 0.38
C TYR A 128 -12.09 8.89 0.52
N ARG A 129 -12.54 9.56 1.56
CA ARG A 129 -13.94 10.01 1.69
C ARG A 129 -14.31 11.06 0.65
N SER A 130 -13.42 12.01 0.38
CA SER A 130 -13.66 13.05 -0.63
C SER A 130 -13.75 12.48 -2.06
N ILE A 131 -13.02 11.39 -2.35
CA ILE A 131 -13.08 10.68 -3.64
C ILE A 131 -14.25 9.68 -3.69
N GLY A 132 -14.90 9.39 -2.57
CA GLY A 132 -15.97 8.39 -2.50
C GLY A 132 -15.49 6.93 -2.55
N ARG A 133 -14.21 6.66 -2.29
CA ARG A 133 -13.64 5.30 -2.29
C ARG A 133 -13.94 4.52 -1.01
N ILE A 134 -14.22 5.22 0.09
CA ILE A 134 -14.68 4.66 1.35
C ILE A 134 -15.98 5.35 1.79
N PRO A 135 -16.85 4.66 2.56
CA PRO A 135 -18.08 5.26 3.09
C PRO A 135 -17.78 6.49 3.94
N LYS A 136 -18.69 7.47 3.92
CA LYS A 136 -18.55 8.70 4.73
C LYS A 136 -18.54 8.43 6.23
N GLU A 137 -19.22 7.37 6.66
CA GLU A 137 -19.33 6.93 8.04
C GLU A 137 -18.11 6.16 8.55
N TRP A 138 -17.17 5.80 7.64
CA TRP A 138 -15.98 5.06 8.04
C TRP A 138 -15.08 5.94 8.90
N GLU A 139 -14.86 5.51 10.12
CA GLU A 139 -13.96 6.15 11.07
C GLU A 139 -13.02 5.12 11.69
N HIS A 140 -11.76 5.50 11.81
CA HIS A 140 -10.81 4.76 12.62
C HIS A 140 -10.96 5.21 14.09
N LYS A 141 -11.39 4.31 14.96
CA LYS A 141 -11.44 4.60 16.41
C LYS A 141 -10.02 4.61 16.95
N PRO A 142 -9.50 5.76 17.41
CA PRO A 142 -8.16 5.81 17.98
C PRO A 142 -8.15 5.01 19.29
N VAL A 143 -7.23 4.07 19.39
CA VAL A 143 -7.08 3.21 20.57
C VAL A 143 -6.36 3.95 21.71
N ALA A 144 -5.75 5.09 21.43
CA ALA A 144 -5.08 5.92 22.42
C ALA A 144 -5.99 6.39 23.58
N ALA A 145 -7.31 6.44 23.37
CA ALA A 145 -8.28 6.81 24.41
C ALA A 145 -8.43 5.75 25.52
N SER A 146 -8.02 4.51 25.28
CA SER A 146 -8.14 3.40 26.25
C SER A 146 -6.85 3.14 27.05
N LEU A 147 -5.79 3.90 26.81
CA LEU A 147 -4.47 3.75 27.46
C LEU A 147 -4.23 4.80 28.57
N LYS A 148 -5.31 5.42 29.09
CA LYS A 148 -5.24 6.29 30.29
C LYS A 148 -5.09 5.48 31.56
#